data_2e48d67a737923550d9ed48372e2a2d0
#
_entry.id   2e48d67a737923550d9ed48372e2a2d0
#
_cell.length_a   1.000
_cell.length_b   1.000
_cell.length_c   1.000
_cell.angle_alpha   90.00
_cell.angle_beta   90.00
_cell.angle_gamma   90.00
#
_symmetry.space_group_name_H-M   'P 1'
#
loop_
_entity.id
_entity.type
_entity.pdbx_description
1 polymer ?
#
loop_
_entity_poly.entity_id
_entity_poly.type
_entity_poly.pdbx_seq_one_letter_code
_entity_poly.pdbx_strand_id
1 'polypeptide(L)'
;MPTKVYTIETRLPASINSELRIYLDDYVKEYNKCYRDMWHQMTASDFKTKYPKESNFVTDICNKYGYLKRTINSIRYDIKGRMKSYKELKKTELKQLETKIQTKQVKISQIIDKLDKLKPIVTNNKARENQLEKYRNLKKSLYYQKNKFNKMIQAKNKLIYQIENNIYSVGFGGKHTFDNQNRLQENRYKTHKKWYNNYVKLRDKNIFYLGSSDETFGNQMFQMTYNSSFDDFIIKVRKENHWCKSTKEIDKYIVVEHIDFKYMKTYVKNIIRFHYNKNDKDKLPLSYRFHRRKTHWYL
;
A
#
# COMPACT_ATOMS: atom_id res chain seq x y z
N MET A 1 22.77 10.46 -6.93
CA MET A 1 22.61 9.79 -5.62
C MET A 1 21.12 9.57 -5.40
N PRO A 2 20.66 8.46 -4.81
CA PRO A 2 19.25 8.31 -4.48
C PRO A 2 18.87 9.34 -3.43
N THR A 3 17.81 10.10 -3.69
CA THR A 3 17.28 11.10 -2.77
C THR A 3 16.78 10.38 -1.53
N LYS A 4 17.37 10.67 -0.37
CA LYS A 4 16.90 10.12 0.90
C LYS A 4 15.55 10.74 1.25
N VAL A 5 14.52 9.90 1.39
CA VAL A 5 13.20 10.32 1.84
C VAL A 5 13.08 10.00 3.33
N TYR A 6 12.76 11.01 4.13
CA TYR A 6 12.52 10.86 5.56
C TYR A 6 11.01 10.91 5.81
N THR A 7 10.53 10.00 6.64
CA THR A 7 9.16 10.02 7.14
C THR A 7 9.21 10.25 8.64
N ILE A 8 8.55 11.31 9.09
CA ILE A 8 8.47 11.68 10.51
C ILE A 8 6.99 11.60 10.89
N GLU A 9 6.69 10.97 12.02
CA GLU A 9 5.33 10.75 12.46
C GLU A 9 5.12 11.35 13.85
N THR A 10 3.98 12.00 14.04
CA THR A 10 3.51 12.43 15.37
C THR A 10 2.06 11.99 15.60
N ARG A 11 1.74 11.65 16.84
CA ARG A 11 0.37 11.36 17.25
C ARG A 11 -0.34 12.67 17.52
N LEU A 12 -1.49 12.85 16.89
CA LEU A 12 -2.34 13.99 17.18
C LEU A 12 -2.93 13.86 18.59
N PRO A 13 -2.91 14.94 19.42
CA PRO A 13 -3.45 14.89 20.77
C PRO A 13 -4.93 14.49 20.79
N ALA A 14 -5.37 13.81 21.85
CA ALA A 14 -6.78 13.42 22.01
C ALA A 14 -7.70 14.64 22.23
N SER A 15 -7.14 15.73 22.78
CA SER A 15 -7.78 17.04 22.98
C SER A 15 -7.85 17.88 21.72
N ILE A 16 -7.32 17.39 20.61
CA ILE A 16 -7.42 18.10 19.34
C ILE A 16 -8.86 18.36 19.01
N ASN A 17 -9.08 19.64 18.70
CA ASN A 17 -10.27 20.24 18.18
C ASN A 17 -11.21 19.19 17.60
N SER A 18 -12.35 19.04 18.23
CA SER A 18 -13.42 18.12 17.83
C SER A 18 -13.74 18.22 16.33
N GLU A 19 -13.60 19.42 15.75
CA GLU A 19 -13.84 19.68 14.33
C GLU A 19 -12.88 18.89 13.41
N LEU A 20 -11.55 18.93 13.64
CA LEU A 20 -10.61 18.17 12.80
C LEU A 20 -10.87 16.66 12.91
N ARG A 21 -11.15 16.16 14.12
CA ARG A 21 -11.40 14.73 14.33
C ARG A 21 -12.66 14.28 13.61
N ILE A 22 -13.76 15.03 13.75
CA ILE A 22 -15.03 14.74 13.08
C ILE A 22 -14.82 14.77 11.57
N TYR A 23 -14.16 15.83 11.06
CA TYR A 23 -13.84 15.94 9.64
C TYR A 23 -13.03 14.75 9.14
N LEU A 24 -11.94 14.37 9.82
CA LEU A 24 -11.09 13.26 9.40
C LEU A 24 -11.82 11.91 9.44
N ASP A 25 -12.66 11.66 10.46
CA ASP A 25 -13.40 10.41 10.62
C ASP A 25 -14.46 10.21 9.53
N ASP A 26 -15.02 11.26 9.00
CA ASP A 26 -16.00 11.20 7.91
C ASP A 26 -15.32 11.30 6.55
N TYR A 27 -14.42 12.26 6.37
CA TYR A 27 -13.72 12.46 5.11
C TYR A 27 -12.89 11.24 4.69
N VAL A 28 -12.28 10.50 5.63
CA VAL A 28 -11.50 9.29 5.29
C VAL A 28 -12.33 8.23 4.58
N LYS A 29 -13.61 8.13 4.84
CA LYS A 29 -14.51 7.15 4.20
C LYS A 29 -14.76 7.55 2.74
N GLU A 30 -15.07 8.82 2.52
CA GLU A 30 -15.28 9.38 1.18
C GLU A 30 -14.00 9.38 0.34
N TYR A 31 -12.89 9.82 0.93
CA TYR A 31 -11.57 9.82 0.30
C TYR A 31 -11.18 8.42 -0.18
N ASN A 32 -11.31 7.40 0.67
CA ASN A 32 -10.95 6.03 0.30
C ASN A 32 -11.96 5.40 -0.66
N LYS A 33 -13.22 5.84 -0.69
CA LYS A 33 -14.19 5.47 -1.74
C LYS A 33 -13.73 5.99 -3.10
N CYS A 34 -13.40 7.27 -3.17
CA CYS A 34 -12.84 7.90 -4.38
C CYS A 34 -11.53 7.20 -4.79
N TYR A 35 -10.63 6.93 -3.85
CA TYR A 35 -9.37 6.24 -4.09
C TYR A 35 -9.59 4.86 -4.76
N ARG A 36 -10.52 4.05 -4.26
CA ARG A 36 -10.82 2.73 -4.84
C ARG A 36 -11.43 2.84 -6.23
N ASP A 37 -12.33 3.78 -6.45
CA ASP A 37 -12.91 4.03 -7.75
C ASP A 37 -11.83 4.42 -8.78
N MET A 38 -10.98 5.37 -8.43
CA MET A 38 -9.83 5.74 -9.25
C MET A 38 -8.89 4.56 -9.51
N TRP A 39 -8.60 3.74 -8.48
CA TRP A 39 -7.79 2.53 -8.65
C TRP A 39 -8.39 1.60 -9.68
N HIS A 40 -9.67 1.28 -9.58
CA HIS A 40 -10.36 0.38 -10.52
C HIS A 40 -10.30 0.93 -11.95
N GLN A 41 -10.57 2.21 -12.13
CA GLN A 41 -10.52 2.82 -13.46
C GLN A 41 -9.10 2.86 -14.02
N MET A 42 -8.10 3.28 -13.25
CA MET A 42 -6.70 3.37 -13.69
C MET A 42 -6.05 2.01 -13.95
N THR A 43 -6.57 0.93 -13.38
CA THR A 43 -6.07 -0.44 -13.61
C THR A 43 -6.86 -1.20 -14.66
N ALA A 44 -7.93 -0.63 -15.19
CA ALA A 44 -8.69 -1.21 -16.28
C ALA A 44 -7.88 -1.21 -17.59
N SER A 45 -8.04 -2.25 -18.40
CA SER A 45 -7.30 -2.42 -19.66
C SER A 45 -7.60 -1.32 -20.69
N ASP A 46 -8.80 -0.78 -20.65
CA ASP A 46 -9.30 0.29 -21.53
C ASP A 46 -9.01 1.71 -21.04
N PHE A 47 -8.34 1.85 -19.90
CA PHE A 47 -8.11 3.20 -19.29
C PHE A 47 -7.47 4.19 -20.24
N LYS A 48 -6.42 3.78 -20.97
CA LYS A 48 -5.72 4.67 -21.92
C LYS A 48 -6.57 5.03 -23.13
N THR A 49 -7.42 4.12 -23.57
CA THR A 49 -8.35 4.36 -24.69
C THR A 49 -9.46 5.32 -24.26
N LYS A 50 -10.02 5.11 -23.07
CA LYS A 50 -11.07 5.97 -22.51
C LYS A 50 -10.55 7.37 -22.14
N TYR A 51 -9.33 7.43 -21.63
CA TYR A 51 -8.71 8.69 -21.20
C TYR A 51 -7.34 8.88 -21.88
N PRO A 52 -7.31 9.26 -23.17
CA PRO A 52 -6.05 9.55 -23.88
C PRO A 52 -5.23 10.65 -23.19
N LYS A 53 -5.95 11.65 -22.62
CA LYS A 53 -5.38 12.70 -21.77
C LYS A 53 -5.79 12.45 -20.31
N GLU A 54 -4.83 12.21 -19.43
CA GLU A 54 -5.11 12.01 -18.00
C GLU A 54 -5.80 13.21 -17.31
N SER A 55 -5.66 14.42 -17.88
CA SER A 55 -6.37 15.61 -17.39
C SER A 55 -7.88 15.45 -17.46
N ASN A 56 -8.41 14.77 -18.47
CA ASN A 56 -9.85 14.54 -18.62
C ASN A 56 -10.35 13.59 -17.53
N PHE A 57 -9.59 12.52 -17.24
CA PHE A 57 -9.88 11.63 -16.12
C PHE A 57 -9.94 12.40 -14.80
N VAL A 58 -8.95 13.26 -14.54
CA VAL A 58 -8.93 14.08 -13.32
C VAL A 58 -10.17 14.97 -13.24
N THR A 59 -10.57 15.63 -14.34
CA THR A 59 -11.75 16.49 -14.39
C THR A 59 -13.04 15.71 -14.12
N ASP A 60 -13.19 14.54 -14.73
CA ASP A 60 -14.38 13.69 -14.53
C ASP A 60 -14.52 13.23 -13.07
N ILE A 61 -13.40 12.86 -12.45
CA ILE A 61 -13.41 12.47 -11.02
C ILE A 61 -13.68 13.68 -10.11
N CYS A 62 -13.12 14.86 -10.42
CA CYS A 62 -13.43 16.09 -9.68
C CYS A 62 -14.95 16.38 -9.72
N ASN A 63 -15.56 16.29 -10.88
CA ASN A 63 -16.99 16.50 -11.05
C ASN A 63 -17.84 15.46 -10.32
N LYS A 64 -17.41 14.18 -10.38
CA LYS A 64 -18.12 13.07 -9.73
C LYS A 64 -18.15 13.16 -8.21
N TYR A 65 -17.03 13.58 -7.59
CA TYR A 65 -16.86 13.58 -6.13
C TYR A 65 -16.93 14.98 -5.51
N GLY A 66 -16.93 16.04 -6.30
CA GLY A 66 -16.88 17.42 -5.81
C GLY A 66 -15.54 17.79 -5.15
N TYR A 67 -14.47 17.05 -5.47
CA TYR A 67 -13.16 17.24 -4.87
C TYR A 67 -12.31 18.25 -5.61
N LEU A 68 -11.43 18.89 -4.86
CA LEU A 68 -10.43 19.78 -5.43
C LEU A 68 -9.48 18.98 -6.35
N LYS A 69 -9.11 19.58 -7.46
CA LYS A 69 -8.17 18.96 -8.44
C LYS A 69 -6.87 18.50 -7.78
N ARG A 70 -6.42 19.21 -6.76
CA ARG A 70 -5.21 18.88 -6.01
C ARG A 70 -5.35 17.55 -5.25
N THR A 71 -6.49 17.33 -4.61
CA THR A 71 -6.80 16.07 -3.93
C THR A 71 -6.82 14.90 -4.91
N ILE A 72 -7.49 15.05 -6.04
CA ILE A 72 -7.53 14.00 -7.07
C ILE A 72 -6.14 13.72 -7.63
N ASN A 73 -5.33 14.75 -7.86
CA ASN A 73 -3.94 14.55 -8.26
C ASN A 73 -3.13 13.80 -7.17
N SER A 74 -3.31 14.13 -5.90
CA SER A 74 -2.63 13.42 -4.80
C SER A 74 -2.98 11.93 -4.80
N ILE A 75 -4.26 11.58 -4.94
CA ILE A 75 -4.73 10.21 -5.06
C ILE A 75 -4.11 9.53 -6.29
N ARG A 76 -4.14 10.19 -7.45
CA ARG A 76 -3.58 9.66 -8.70
C ARG A 76 -2.09 9.34 -8.58
N TYR A 77 -1.31 10.23 -7.98
CA TYR A 77 0.12 10.00 -7.78
C TYR A 77 0.40 8.85 -6.80
N ASP A 78 -0.34 8.75 -5.70
CA ASP A 78 -0.21 7.62 -4.76
C ASP A 78 -0.56 6.29 -5.45
N ILE A 79 -1.62 6.26 -6.26
CA ILE A 79 -2.00 5.08 -7.06
C ILE A 79 -0.87 4.69 -8.02
N LYS A 80 -0.32 5.63 -8.79
CA LYS A 80 0.80 5.36 -9.71
C LYS A 80 2.03 4.81 -8.98
N GLY A 81 2.36 5.39 -7.84
CA GLY A 81 3.43 4.91 -6.98
C GLY A 81 3.21 3.46 -6.51
N ARG A 82 2.00 3.14 -6.07
CA ARG A 82 1.62 1.77 -5.68
C ARG A 82 1.65 0.78 -6.85
N MET A 83 1.18 1.18 -8.02
CA MET A 83 1.26 0.35 -9.23
C MET A 83 2.70 0.02 -9.57
N LYS A 84 3.60 1.02 -9.53
CA LYS A 84 5.03 0.81 -9.75
C LYS A 84 5.64 -0.14 -8.72
N SER A 85 5.38 0.09 -7.44
CA SER A 85 5.86 -0.77 -6.35
C SER A 85 5.34 -2.21 -6.49
N TYR A 86 4.08 -2.38 -6.86
CA TYR A 86 3.49 -3.70 -7.09
C TYR A 86 4.23 -4.46 -8.21
N LYS A 87 4.50 -3.79 -9.33
CA LYS A 87 5.26 -4.40 -10.44
C LYS A 87 6.65 -4.86 -9.99
N GLU A 88 7.37 -4.05 -9.26
CA GLU A 88 8.72 -4.40 -8.79
C GLU A 88 8.69 -5.57 -7.78
N LEU A 89 7.69 -5.60 -6.91
CA LEU A 89 7.47 -6.73 -6.01
C LEU A 89 7.20 -8.03 -6.78
N LYS A 90 6.35 -7.98 -7.82
CA LYS A 90 6.05 -9.16 -8.66
C LYS A 90 7.27 -9.67 -9.42
N LYS A 91 8.13 -8.78 -9.93
CA LYS A 91 9.41 -9.16 -10.53
C LYS A 91 10.34 -9.84 -9.53
N THR A 92 10.38 -9.33 -8.29
CA THR A 92 11.18 -9.94 -7.21
C THR A 92 10.64 -11.31 -6.82
N GLU A 93 9.31 -11.47 -6.69
CA GLU A 93 8.65 -12.76 -6.46
C GLU A 93 8.98 -13.76 -7.57
N LEU A 94 8.99 -13.32 -8.84
CA LEU A 94 9.33 -14.16 -10.00
C LEU A 94 10.77 -14.69 -9.89
N LYS A 95 11.74 -13.81 -9.63
CA LYS A 95 13.16 -14.21 -9.46
C LYS A 95 13.33 -15.22 -8.31
N GLN A 96 12.68 -14.98 -7.18
CA GLN A 96 12.71 -15.90 -6.03
C GLN A 96 12.09 -17.27 -6.36
N LEU A 97 11.00 -17.27 -7.14
CA LEU A 97 10.34 -18.50 -7.55
C LEU A 97 11.20 -19.28 -8.56
N GLU A 98 11.87 -18.62 -9.47
CA GLU A 98 12.82 -19.23 -10.40
C GLU A 98 13.98 -19.92 -9.69
N THR A 99 14.59 -19.26 -8.70
CA THR A 99 15.65 -19.88 -7.86
C THR A 99 15.11 -21.12 -7.12
N LYS A 100 13.90 -21.07 -6.58
CA LYS A 100 13.27 -22.23 -5.92
C LYS A 100 12.99 -23.36 -6.90
N ILE A 101 12.60 -23.08 -8.13
CA ILE A 101 12.38 -24.06 -9.20
C ILE A 101 13.69 -24.76 -9.55
N GLN A 102 14.77 -24.00 -9.76
CA GLN A 102 16.11 -24.57 -10.04
C GLN A 102 16.57 -25.49 -8.90
N THR A 103 16.49 -25.03 -7.65
CA THR A 103 16.85 -25.86 -6.48
C THR A 103 15.99 -27.14 -6.41
N LYS A 104 14.72 -27.05 -6.77
CA LYS A 104 13.83 -28.21 -6.79
C LYS A 104 14.20 -29.18 -7.90
N GLN A 105 14.57 -28.70 -9.06
CA GLN A 105 14.99 -29.49 -10.19
C GLN A 105 16.25 -30.30 -9.87
N VAL A 106 17.26 -29.68 -9.24
CA VAL A 106 18.46 -30.36 -8.75
C VAL A 106 18.12 -31.49 -7.76
N LYS A 107 17.20 -31.23 -6.82
CA LYS A 107 16.75 -32.27 -5.87
C LYS A 107 16.07 -33.45 -6.57
N ILE A 108 15.28 -33.18 -7.59
CA ILE A 108 14.60 -34.22 -8.39
C ILE A 108 15.66 -35.07 -9.13
N SER A 109 16.63 -34.44 -9.80
CA SER A 109 17.76 -35.16 -10.42
C SER A 109 18.49 -36.07 -9.45
N GLN A 110 18.85 -35.56 -8.27
CA GLN A 110 19.54 -36.36 -7.24
C GLN A 110 18.70 -37.58 -6.78
N ILE A 111 17.40 -37.48 -6.74
CA ILE A 111 16.52 -38.61 -6.40
C ILE A 111 16.47 -39.61 -7.55
N ILE A 112 16.43 -39.14 -8.80
CA ILE A 112 16.46 -39.98 -9.99
C ILE A 112 17.76 -40.79 -10.02
N ASP A 113 18.92 -40.12 -9.87
CA ASP A 113 20.24 -40.78 -9.84
C ASP A 113 20.33 -41.87 -8.77
N LYS A 114 19.73 -41.61 -7.59
CA LYS A 114 19.68 -42.63 -6.50
C LYS A 114 18.77 -43.81 -6.87
N LEU A 115 17.65 -43.53 -7.54
CA LEU A 115 16.75 -44.60 -8.01
C LEU A 115 17.39 -45.42 -9.11
N ASP A 116 18.10 -44.81 -10.05
CA ASP A 116 18.76 -45.51 -11.17
C ASP A 116 19.89 -46.42 -10.66
N LYS A 117 20.63 -46.03 -9.59
CA LYS A 117 21.61 -46.89 -8.91
C LYS A 117 20.99 -48.09 -8.21
N LEU A 118 19.78 -47.95 -7.66
CA LEU A 118 19.11 -49.04 -6.93
C LEU A 118 18.26 -49.94 -7.85
N LYS A 119 17.82 -49.42 -8.99
CA LYS A 119 16.93 -50.12 -9.92
C LYS A 119 17.47 -51.48 -10.39
N PRO A 120 18.73 -51.64 -10.86
CA PRO A 120 19.24 -52.95 -11.30
C PRO A 120 19.32 -53.97 -10.18
N ILE A 121 19.62 -53.55 -8.92
CA ILE A 121 19.68 -54.42 -7.76
C ILE A 121 18.30 -54.95 -7.41
N VAL A 122 17.29 -54.10 -7.48
CA VAL A 122 15.89 -54.42 -7.20
C VAL A 122 15.28 -55.33 -8.30
N THR A 123 15.58 -55.03 -9.57
CA THR A 123 15.04 -55.77 -10.72
C THR A 123 15.57 -57.21 -10.79
N ASN A 124 16.83 -57.41 -10.37
CA ASN A 124 17.46 -58.74 -10.38
C ASN A 124 17.17 -59.58 -9.12
N ASN A 125 16.19 -59.18 -8.31
CA ASN A 125 15.81 -59.86 -7.04
C ASN A 125 16.98 -60.06 -6.05
N LYS A 126 18.07 -59.26 -6.15
CA LYS A 126 19.23 -59.31 -5.27
C LYS A 126 19.19 -58.28 -4.14
N ALA A 127 18.10 -57.52 -4.06
CA ALA A 127 17.96 -56.45 -3.09
C ALA A 127 17.61 -56.98 -1.70
N ARG A 128 18.32 -56.47 -0.69
CA ARG A 128 17.97 -56.68 0.73
C ARG A 128 16.71 -55.85 1.05
N GLU A 129 15.98 -56.28 2.09
CA GLU A 129 14.71 -55.61 2.47
C GLU A 129 14.85 -54.11 2.70
N ASN A 130 15.92 -53.67 3.37
CA ASN A 130 16.23 -52.26 3.55
C ASN A 130 16.46 -51.49 2.25
N GLN A 131 16.99 -52.16 1.19
CA GLN A 131 17.18 -51.53 -0.14
C GLN A 131 15.86 -51.40 -0.89
N LEU A 132 14.97 -52.40 -0.74
CA LEU A 132 13.62 -52.37 -1.28
C LEU A 132 12.80 -51.23 -0.64
N GLU A 133 12.85 -51.12 0.67
CA GLU A 133 12.19 -50.03 1.40
C GLU A 133 12.72 -48.67 0.97
N LYS A 134 14.02 -48.49 0.90
CA LYS A 134 14.68 -47.28 0.43
C LYS A 134 14.23 -46.91 -1.00
N TYR A 135 14.16 -47.89 -1.89
CA TYR A 135 13.71 -47.66 -3.26
C TYR A 135 12.24 -47.20 -3.30
N ARG A 136 11.35 -47.84 -2.53
CA ARG A 136 9.92 -47.43 -2.42
C ARG A 136 9.78 -46.00 -1.86
N ASN A 137 10.56 -45.68 -0.83
CA ASN A 137 10.54 -44.34 -0.21
C ASN A 137 11.06 -43.26 -1.17
N LEU A 138 12.09 -43.55 -1.97
CA LEU A 138 12.59 -42.64 -3.01
C LEU A 138 11.55 -42.43 -4.12
N LYS A 139 10.83 -43.48 -4.56
CA LYS A 139 9.72 -43.34 -5.54
C LYS A 139 8.62 -42.42 -5.01
N LYS A 140 8.17 -42.63 -3.76
CA LYS A 140 7.18 -41.77 -3.12
C LYS A 140 7.68 -40.32 -3.05
N SER A 141 8.94 -40.13 -2.61
CA SER A 141 9.55 -38.80 -2.56
C SER A 141 9.60 -38.14 -3.94
N LEU A 142 10.03 -38.86 -4.99
CA LEU A 142 10.06 -38.35 -6.36
C LEU A 142 8.69 -37.87 -6.81
N TYR A 143 7.65 -38.66 -6.57
CA TYR A 143 6.27 -38.30 -6.92
C TYR A 143 5.85 -36.96 -6.25
N TYR A 144 6.07 -36.83 -4.94
CA TYR A 144 5.76 -35.60 -4.22
C TYR A 144 6.59 -34.40 -4.71
N GLN A 145 7.89 -34.60 -4.99
CA GLN A 145 8.75 -33.52 -5.47
C GLN A 145 8.34 -33.06 -6.88
N LYS A 146 7.99 -33.96 -7.79
CA LYS A 146 7.47 -33.64 -9.13
C LYS A 146 6.15 -32.88 -9.05
N ASN A 147 5.23 -33.29 -8.17
CA ASN A 147 3.97 -32.56 -7.99
C ASN A 147 4.18 -31.14 -7.46
N LYS A 148 5.10 -30.96 -6.49
CA LYS A 148 5.47 -29.63 -6.01
C LYS A 148 6.12 -28.79 -7.12
N PHE A 149 7.01 -29.37 -7.89
CA PHE A 149 7.67 -28.71 -9.02
C PHE A 149 6.62 -28.21 -10.06
N ASN A 150 5.69 -29.06 -10.46
CA ASN A 150 4.63 -28.68 -11.40
C ASN A 150 3.75 -27.53 -10.87
N LYS A 151 3.40 -27.55 -9.57
CA LYS A 151 2.68 -26.43 -8.94
C LYS A 151 3.49 -25.14 -8.98
N MET A 152 4.82 -25.20 -8.81
CA MET A 152 5.69 -24.03 -8.88
C MET A 152 5.80 -23.49 -10.32
N ILE A 153 5.85 -24.37 -11.34
CA ILE A 153 5.80 -23.96 -12.76
C ILE A 153 4.48 -23.25 -13.08
N GLN A 154 3.34 -23.82 -12.65
CA GLN A 154 2.04 -23.17 -12.83
C GLN A 154 1.98 -21.80 -12.16
N ALA A 155 2.52 -21.68 -10.93
CA ALA A 155 2.59 -20.39 -10.21
C ALA A 155 3.50 -19.39 -10.96
N LYS A 156 4.63 -19.84 -11.52
CA LYS A 156 5.52 -19.02 -12.35
C LYS A 156 4.78 -18.49 -13.58
N ASN A 157 4.11 -19.35 -14.33
CA ASN A 157 3.39 -18.96 -15.55
C ASN A 157 2.26 -17.96 -15.23
N LYS A 158 1.52 -18.19 -14.14
CA LYS A 158 0.51 -17.23 -13.67
C LYS A 158 1.11 -15.88 -13.32
N LEU A 159 2.27 -15.86 -12.68
CA LEU A 159 2.96 -14.63 -12.28
C LEU A 159 3.46 -13.86 -13.50
N ILE A 160 4.05 -14.55 -14.49
CA ILE A 160 4.45 -13.96 -15.77
C ILE A 160 3.25 -13.32 -16.45
N TYR A 161 2.14 -14.06 -16.59
CA TYR A 161 0.91 -13.55 -17.18
C TYR A 161 0.39 -12.28 -16.47
N GLN A 162 0.45 -12.25 -15.13
CA GLN A 162 0.04 -11.07 -14.36
C GLN A 162 0.94 -9.86 -14.61
N ILE A 163 2.26 -10.08 -14.76
CA ILE A 163 3.23 -9.01 -15.03
C ILE A 163 3.02 -8.44 -16.44
N GLU A 164 2.93 -9.30 -17.45
CA GLU A 164 2.76 -8.92 -18.85
C GLU A 164 1.45 -8.18 -19.12
N ASN A 165 0.37 -8.65 -18.51
CA ASN A 165 -0.96 -8.06 -18.69
C ASN A 165 -1.27 -6.95 -17.69
N ASN A 166 -0.29 -6.51 -16.87
CA ASN A 166 -0.47 -5.45 -15.88
C ASN A 166 -1.65 -5.70 -14.92
N ILE A 167 -1.85 -6.94 -14.48
CA ILE A 167 -2.93 -7.31 -13.57
C ILE A 167 -2.53 -6.96 -12.13
N TYR A 168 -3.25 -6.01 -11.53
CA TYR A 168 -3.03 -5.54 -10.16
C TYR A 168 -4.07 -6.13 -9.22
N SER A 169 -3.66 -7.09 -8.40
CA SER A 169 -4.51 -7.66 -7.33
C SER A 169 -4.10 -7.06 -5.99
N VAL A 170 -4.78 -5.98 -5.59
CA VAL A 170 -4.51 -5.29 -4.33
C VAL A 170 -5.72 -5.43 -3.40
N GLY A 171 -5.51 -6.02 -2.24
CA GLY A 171 -6.49 -6.07 -1.17
C GLY A 171 -6.44 -4.79 -0.32
N PHE A 172 -7.40 -3.89 -0.50
CA PHE A 172 -7.58 -2.76 0.40
C PHE A 172 -7.98 -3.27 1.79
N GLY A 173 -7.31 -2.81 2.84
CA GLY A 173 -7.55 -3.28 4.21
C GLY A 173 -6.77 -4.55 4.61
N GLY A 174 -5.98 -5.09 3.67
CA GLY A 174 -5.16 -6.28 3.86
C GLY A 174 -5.89 -7.59 3.47
N LYS A 175 -5.17 -8.44 2.72
CA LYS A 175 -5.71 -9.73 2.24
C LYS A 175 -6.16 -10.62 3.39
N HIS A 176 -5.34 -10.78 4.42
CA HIS A 176 -5.67 -11.60 5.59
C HIS A 176 -7.00 -11.18 6.23
N THR A 177 -7.21 -9.87 6.47
CA THR A 177 -8.45 -9.37 7.06
C THR A 177 -9.64 -9.59 6.13
N PHE A 178 -9.45 -9.48 4.81
CA PHE A 178 -10.47 -9.78 3.83
C PHE A 178 -10.85 -11.27 3.83
N ASP A 179 -9.88 -12.16 3.83
CA ASP A 179 -10.07 -13.61 3.81
C ASP A 179 -10.76 -14.12 5.10
N ASN A 180 -10.63 -13.41 6.23
CA ASN A 180 -11.28 -13.73 7.50
C ASN A 180 -12.82 -13.74 7.44
N GLN A 181 -13.45 -13.17 6.41
CA GLN A 181 -14.90 -13.28 6.19
C GLN A 181 -15.38 -14.73 6.05
N ASN A 182 -14.53 -15.61 5.54
CA ASN A 182 -14.84 -17.03 5.33
C ASN A 182 -14.55 -17.88 6.58
N ARG A 183 -13.96 -17.30 7.63
CA ARG A 183 -13.51 -17.99 8.85
C ARG A 183 -13.78 -17.14 10.08
N LEU A 184 -15.03 -16.72 10.25
CA LEU A 184 -15.41 -15.74 11.27
C LEU A 184 -15.08 -16.22 12.70
N GLN A 185 -15.47 -17.46 13.04
CA GLN A 185 -15.27 -18.01 14.37
C GLN A 185 -13.80 -18.19 14.73
N GLU A 186 -13.00 -18.73 13.82
CA GLU A 186 -11.55 -18.92 13.98
C GLU A 186 -10.86 -17.57 14.24
N ASN A 187 -11.37 -16.48 13.65
CA ASN A 187 -10.84 -15.13 13.77
C ASN A 187 -11.57 -14.28 14.83
N ARG A 188 -12.34 -14.91 15.73
CA ARG A 188 -13.03 -14.30 16.87
C ARG A 188 -14.09 -13.25 16.48
N TYR A 189 -14.67 -13.35 15.29
CA TYR A 189 -15.80 -12.53 14.88
C TYR A 189 -17.11 -13.24 15.16
N LYS A 190 -17.94 -12.68 16.06
CA LYS A 190 -19.27 -13.24 16.38
C LYS A 190 -20.24 -13.16 15.21
N THR A 191 -20.11 -12.16 14.33
CA THR A 191 -21.01 -11.92 13.20
C THR A 191 -20.24 -11.35 12.01
N HIS A 192 -20.77 -11.56 10.79
CA HIS A 192 -20.24 -10.95 9.57
C HIS A 192 -20.22 -9.41 9.67
N LYS A 193 -21.23 -8.79 10.29
CA LYS A 193 -21.30 -7.34 10.53
C LYS A 193 -20.12 -6.84 11.37
N LYS A 194 -19.69 -7.59 12.41
CA LYS A 194 -18.52 -7.22 13.23
C LYS A 194 -17.23 -7.31 12.43
N TRP A 195 -17.07 -8.37 11.62
CA TRP A 195 -15.95 -8.48 10.71
C TRP A 195 -15.94 -7.32 9.71
N TYR A 196 -17.06 -7.04 9.04
CA TYR A 196 -17.17 -5.98 8.04
C TYR A 196 -16.80 -4.60 8.62
N ASN A 197 -17.31 -4.26 9.80
CA ASN A 197 -16.97 -3.00 10.47
C ASN A 197 -15.47 -2.89 10.79
N ASN A 198 -14.82 -3.98 11.19
CA ASN A 198 -13.38 -4.00 11.43
C ASN A 198 -12.61 -3.88 10.10
N TYR A 199 -13.02 -4.61 9.08
CA TYR A 199 -12.43 -4.55 7.76
C TYR A 199 -12.49 -3.13 7.16
N VAL A 200 -13.63 -2.46 7.24
CA VAL A 200 -13.82 -1.07 6.78
C VAL A 200 -12.87 -0.12 7.52
N LYS A 201 -12.75 -0.26 8.85
CA LYS A 201 -11.83 0.57 9.64
C LYS A 201 -10.37 0.40 9.22
N LEU A 202 -9.95 -0.81 8.85
CA LEU A 202 -8.60 -1.09 8.38
C LEU A 202 -8.38 -0.67 6.92
N ARG A 203 -9.43 -0.69 6.12
CA ARG A 203 -9.42 -0.29 4.71
C ARG A 203 -9.38 1.23 4.57
N ASP A 204 -10.22 1.94 5.33
CA ASP A 204 -10.43 3.37 5.21
C ASP A 204 -9.71 4.10 6.37
N LYS A 205 -8.39 4.22 6.29
CA LYS A 205 -7.57 4.75 7.37
C LYS A 205 -6.52 5.79 6.99
N ASN A 206 -6.34 6.04 5.69
CA ASN A 206 -5.31 6.95 5.19
C ASN A 206 -5.91 8.07 4.36
N ILE A 207 -5.39 9.28 4.55
CA ILE A 207 -5.58 10.44 3.69
C ILE A 207 -4.19 10.95 3.33
N PHE A 208 -3.91 11.18 2.06
CA PHE A 208 -2.60 11.62 1.58
C PHE A 208 -2.71 12.94 0.83
N TYR A 209 -1.88 13.90 1.21
CA TYR A 209 -1.72 15.19 0.56
C TYR A 209 -0.34 15.29 -0.05
N LEU A 210 -0.27 15.29 -1.38
CA LEU A 210 0.97 15.45 -2.12
C LEU A 210 1.41 16.90 -2.10
N GLY A 211 2.66 17.14 -1.72
CA GLY A 211 3.29 18.45 -1.79
C GLY A 211 3.97 18.72 -3.14
N SER A 212 4.22 19.98 -3.40
CA SER A 212 5.01 20.44 -4.54
C SER A 212 5.90 21.61 -4.12
N SER A 213 7.10 21.70 -4.70
CA SER A 213 8.06 22.77 -4.38
C SER A 213 7.61 24.16 -4.85
N ASP A 214 6.71 24.24 -5.82
CA ASP A 214 6.13 25.48 -6.34
C ASP A 214 4.96 26.02 -5.49
N GLU A 215 4.50 25.25 -4.50
CA GLU A 215 3.38 25.63 -3.66
C GLU A 215 3.79 26.39 -2.41
N THR A 216 2.94 27.30 -1.98
CA THR A 216 3.08 27.99 -0.68
C THR A 216 3.10 26.95 0.44
N PHE A 217 4.07 27.06 1.33
CA PHE A 217 4.34 26.07 2.40
C PHE A 217 4.58 24.63 1.89
N GLY A 218 4.93 24.44 0.61
CA GLY A 218 5.16 23.12 -0.01
C GLY A 218 3.92 22.26 -0.19
N ASN A 219 2.73 22.76 0.18
CA ASN A 219 1.45 22.04 0.02
C ASN A 219 0.26 22.98 0.19
N GLN A 220 -0.63 23.03 -0.79
CA GLN A 220 -1.83 23.88 -0.73
C GLN A 220 -2.93 23.31 0.17
N MET A 221 -3.02 21.99 0.27
CA MET A 221 -4.09 21.32 1.03
C MET A 221 -3.76 21.17 2.51
N PHE A 222 -2.48 21.21 2.84
CA PHE A 222 -1.99 21.05 4.18
C PHE A 222 -0.82 21.99 4.42
N GLN A 223 -0.97 22.91 5.32
CA GLN A 223 0.09 23.87 5.67
C GLN A 223 0.51 23.64 7.11
N MET A 224 1.81 23.65 7.36
CA MET A 224 2.38 23.57 8.70
C MET A 224 3.26 24.79 8.94
N THR A 225 3.07 25.42 10.09
CA THR A 225 3.85 26.57 10.53
C THR A 225 4.43 26.32 11.92
N TYR A 226 5.58 26.89 12.20
CA TYR A 226 6.20 26.79 13.52
C TYR A 226 5.80 27.99 14.38
N ASN A 227 5.36 27.72 15.59
CA ASN A 227 5.02 28.70 16.60
C ASN A 227 6.19 28.85 17.60
N SER A 228 6.90 29.94 17.53
CA SER A 228 8.08 30.18 18.39
C SER A 228 7.74 30.48 19.85
N SER A 229 6.50 30.94 20.12
CA SER A 229 6.06 31.29 21.49
C SER A 229 5.82 30.06 22.35
N PHE A 230 5.37 28.99 21.75
CA PHE A 230 5.05 27.72 22.43
C PHE A 230 5.98 26.57 22.05
N ASP A 231 6.98 26.83 21.19
CA ASP A 231 7.88 25.81 20.62
C ASP A 231 7.15 24.62 20.05
N ASP A 232 6.05 24.85 19.35
CA ASP A 232 5.17 23.84 18.74
C ASP A 232 4.83 24.19 17.28
N PHE A 233 3.90 23.45 16.67
CA PHE A 233 3.49 23.66 15.30
C PHE A 233 1.99 23.90 15.20
N ILE A 234 1.62 24.76 14.26
CA ILE A 234 0.24 25.01 13.85
C ILE A 234 0.03 24.35 12.50
N ILE A 235 -1.04 23.58 12.36
CA ILE A 235 -1.45 23.00 11.08
C ILE A 235 -2.74 23.63 10.58
N LYS A 236 -2.81 23.86 9.25
CA LYS A 236 -4.01 24.28 8.54
C LYS A 236 -4.37 23.22 7.51
N VAL A 237 -5.53 22.60 7.67
CA VAL A 237 -6.04 21.55 6.80
C VAL A 237 -7.15 22.12 5.95
N ARG A 238 -6.99 22.15 4.63
CA ARG A 238 -8.02 22.60 3.70
C ARG A 238 -9.11 21.53 3.57
N LYS A 239 -10.35 21.96 3.79
CA LYS A 239 -11.54 21.14 3.52
C LYS A 239 -11.85 21.11 2.02
N GLU A 240 -12.46 20.04 1.56
CA GLU A 240 -13.06 20.02 0.22
C GLU A 240 -14.22 21.02 0.16
N ASN A 241 -14.52 21.54 -1.04
CA ASN A 241 -15.50 22.63 -1.18
C ASN A 241 -16.90 22.26 -0.65
N HIS A 242 -17.34 21.02 -0.83
CA HIS A 242 -18.65 20.56 -0.32
C HIS A 242 -18.69 20.40 1.20
N TRP A 243 -17.55 20.45 1.90
CA TRP A 243 -17.46 20.49 3.36
C TRP A 243 -17.39 21.92 3.92
N CYS A 244 -17.28 22.93 3.06
CA CYS A 244 -17.23 24.32 3.48
C CYS A 244 -18.65 24.86 3.68
N LYS A 245 -18.88 25.56 4.78
CA LYS A 245 -20.16 26.20 5.08
C LYS A 245 -20.37 27.46 4.23
N SER A 246 -19.30 28.12 3.84
CA SER A 246 -19.33 29.32 3.02
C SER A 246 -18.10 29.43 2.12
N THR A 247 -18.09 30.41 1.23
CA THR A 247 -16.93 30.71 0.37
C THR A 247 -15.84 31.52 1.06
N LYS A 248 -16.06 31.96 2.31
CA LYS A 248 -15.08 32.73 3.08
C LYS A 248 -13.85 31.89 3.37
N GLU A 249 -12.69 32.54 3.39
CA GLU A 249 -11.38 31.86 3.59
C GLU A 249 -11.33 31.12 4.92
N ILE A 250 -11.89 31.70 6.00
CA ILE A 250 -11.92 31.09 7.31
C ILE A 250 -12.65 29.76 7.35
N ASP A 251 -13.70 29.60 6.55
CA ASP A 251 -14.49 28.36 6.51
C ASP A 251 -13.84 27.25 5.69
N LYS A 252 -12.82 27.57 4.91
CA LYS A 252 -12.11 26.62 4.05
C LYS A 252 -11.09 25.78 4.79
N TYR A 253 -10.61 26.27 5.95
CA TYR A 253 -9.52 25.62 6.67
C TYR A 253 -9.95 25.24 8.09
N ILE A 254 -9.43 24.09 8.55
CA ILE A 254 -9.41 23.73 9.95
C ILE A 254 -8.02 24.06 10.46
N VAL A 255 -7.94 24.91 11.49
CA VAL A 255 -6.69 25.31 12.12
C VAL A 255 -6.55 24.55 13.43
N VAL A 256 -5.40 23.93 13.64
CA VAL A 256 -5.07 23.21 14.86
C VAL A 256 -3.71 23.66 15.38
N GLU A 257 -3.68 24.07 16.61
CA GLU A 257 -2.50 24.52 17.31
C GLU A 257 -1.95 23.42 18.23
N HIS A 258 -0.78 23.65 18.79
CA HIS A 258 -0.13 22.78 19.76
C HIS A 258 0.18 21.35 19.24
N ILE A 259 0.62 21.26 17.99
CA ILE A 259 1.17 20.01 17.44
C ILE A 259 2.63 19.90 17.83
N ASP A 260 2.98 18.80 18.49
CA ASP A 260 4.36 18.54 18.89
C ASP A 260 4.92 17.27 18.24
N PHE A 261 6.18 17.31 17.85
CA PHE A 261 6.95 16.19 17.36
C PHE A 261 7.93 15.72 18.43
N LYS A 262 7.66 14.58 19.04
CA LYS A 262 8.54 13.99 20.05
C LYS A 262 9.93 13.65 19.51
N TYR A 263 10.02 13.32 18.23
CA TYR A 263 11.26 12.96 17.56
C TYR A 263 11.52 13.88 16.38
N MET A 264 12.79 14.22 16.17
CA MET A 264 13.27 15.05 15.06
C MET A 264 12.61 16.44 14.95
N LYS A 265 12.11 17.01 16.06
CA LYS A 265 11.44 18.31 16.11
C LYS A 265 12.28 19.41 15.46
N THR A 266 13.58 19.50 15.80
CA THR A 266 14.51 20.48 15.23
C THR A 266 14.64 20.33 13.71
N TYR A 267 14.65 19.09 13.21
CA TYR A 267 14.70 18.82 11.78
C TYR A 267 13.42 19.29 11.07
N VAL A 268 12.24 18.97 11.62
CA VAL A 268 10.94 19.46 11.11
C VAL A 268 10.90 20.99 11.11
N LYS A 269 11.33 21.61 12.20
CA LYS A 269 11.41 23.07 12.33
C LYS A 269 12.28 23.70 11.24
N ASN A 270 13.43 23.13 10.96
CA ASN A 270 14.34 23.62 9.94
C ASN A 270 13.73 23.50 8.53
N ILE A 271 13.13 22.35 8.20
CA ILE A 271 12.46 22.15 6.91
C ILE A 271 11.33 23.18 6.71
N ILE A 272 10.50 23.39 7.73
CA ILE A 272 9.39 24.34 7.64
C ILE A 272 9.88 25.76 7.47
N ARG A 273 10.96 26.16 8.14
CA ARG A 273 11.56 27.49 7.99
C ARG A 273 11.98 27.81 6.56
N PHE A 274 12.49 26.84 5.79
CA PHE A 274 12.82 27.04 4.38
C PHE A 274 11.61 27.48 3.55
N HIS A 275 10.41 27.06 3.89
CA HIS A 275 9.20 27.45 3.17
C HIS A 275 8.70 28.87 3.48
N TYR A 276 9.18 29.50 4.54
CA TYR A 276 8.89 30.90 4.83
C TYR A 276 9.72 31.88 3.96
N ASN A 277 10.89 31.45 3.50
CA ASN A 277 11.73 32.26 2.64
C ASN A 277 11.25 32.20 1.19
N LYS A 278 10.54 33.24 0.73
CA LYS A 278 9.95 33.29 -0.64
C LYS A 278 11.00 33.20 -1.76
N ASN A 279 12.26 33.50 -1.49
CA ASN A 279 13.34 33.56 -2.48
C ASN A 279 14.16 32.26 -2.55
N ASP A 280 13.86 31.24 -1.78
CA ASP A 280 14.62 30.00 -1.75
C ASP A 280 14.23 29.11 -2.92
N LYS A 281 15.16 28.91 -3.87
CA LYS A 281 14.96 28.04 -5.03
C LYS A 281 15.00 26.55 -4.67
N ASP A 282 15.45 26.21 -3.47
CA ASP A 282 15.67 24.86 -2.99
C ASP A 282 14.51 24.32 -2.13
N LYS A 283 13.29 24.89 -2.30
CA LYS A 283 12.10 24.45 -1.56
C LYS A 283 11.80 22.99 -1.85
N LEU A 284 11.66 22.23 -0.77
CA LEU A 284 11.30 20.82 -0.85
C LEU A 284 9.77 20.65 -0.90
N PRO A 285 9.24 19.72 -1.70
CA PRO A 285 7.82 19.37 -1.65
C PRO A 285 7.54 18.68 -0.30
N LEU A 286 6.54 19.18 0.44
CA LEU A 286 6.13 18.60 1.71
C LEU A 286 4.84 17.80 1.52
N SER A 287 4.95 16.48 1.61
CA SER A 287 3.81 15.59 1.54
C SER A 287 3.39 15.15 2.93
N TYR A 288 2.10 15.15 3.20
CA TYR A 288 1.53 14.83 4.49
C TYR A 288 0.58 13.65 4.39
N ARG A 289 0.52 12.84 5.47
CA ARG A 289 -0.39 11.70 5.52
C ARG A 289 -1.04 11.61 6.89
N PHE A 290 -2.36 11.75 6.94
CA PHE A 290 -3.12 11.31 8.10
C PHE A 290 -3.31 9.80 8.09
N HIS A 291 -3.01 9.18 9.20
CA HIS A 291 -3.18 7.74 9.38
C HIS A 291 -3.93 7.44 10.68
N ARG A 292 -5.02 6.67 10.57
CA ARG A 292 -5.80 6.24 11.74
C ARG A 292 -5.32 4.89 12.25
N ARG A 293 -4.89 4.83 13.52
CA ARG A 293 -4.58 3.59 14.24
C ARG A 293 -5.51 3.46 15.44
N LYS A 294 -6.34 2.43 15.45
CA LYS A 294 -7.41 2.25 16.45
C LYS A 294 -8.31 3.50 16.52
N THR A 295 -8.22 4.27 17.59
CA THR A 295 -9.01 5.49 17.85
C THR A 295 -8.22 6.79 17.69
N HIS A 296 -6.96 6.71 17.30
CA HIS A 296 -6.07 7.86 17.22
C HIS A 296 -5.67 8.16 15.78
N TRP A 297 -5.53 9.46 15.51
CA TRP A 297 -4.94 9.96 14.27
C TRP A 297 -3.46 10.28 14.47
N TYR A 298 -2.69 10.01 13.43
CA TYR A 298 -1.28 10.32 13.31
C TYR A 298 -1.05 11.14 12.04
N LEU A 299 -0.14 12.07 12.12
CA LEU A 299 0.34 12.90 11.03
C LEU A 299 1.77 12.50 10.66
#